data_5e5742bd490537b11910597e536a83f6
#
_entry.id   5e5742bd490537b11910597e536a83f6
#
_cell.length_a   1.000
_cell.length_b   1.000
_cell.length_c   1.000
_cell.angle_alpha   90.00
_cell.angle_beta   90.00
_cell.angle_gamma   90.00
#
_symmetry.space_group_name_H-M   'P 1'
#
loop_
_entity.id
_entity.type
_entity.pdbx_description
1 polymer ?
#
loop_
_entity_poly.entity_id
_entity_poly.type
_entity_poly.pdbx_seq_one_letter_code
_entity_poly.pdbx_strand_id
1 'polypeptide(L)'
;MKILFIEDHPLKQAQINNFVVEKFSDCQIESKNSYISGLKELIKNHSNYDVLLLDISMPNYDISSEDSGGDWMPLAGKNILKEMYLRDIPTKAIVVTMHGSFDDGTKITELDSELKKEFSDNYIGYVFYSQLNEDWKDKICQLLKTFEK
;
A
#
# COMPACT_ATOMS: atom_id res chain seq x y z
N MET A 1 -12.37 10.92 4.28
CA MET A 1 -11.38 9.81 4.35
C MET A 1 -10.04 10.29 3.83
N LYS A 2 -9.01 10.10 4.60
CA LYS A 2 -7.65 10.46 4.18
C LYS A 2 -6.78 9.21 4.06
N ILE A 3 -6.17 9.01 2.89
CA ILE A 3 -5.43 7.81 2.53
C ILE A 3 -3.95 8.16 2.31
N LEU A 4 -3.06 7.35 2.87
CA LEU A 4 -1.65 7.34 2.48
C LEU A 4 -1.46 6.18 1.48
N PHE A 5 -0.90 6.46 0.32
CA PHE A 5 -0.62 5.45 -0.69
C PHE A 5 0.88 5.36 -0.94
N ILE A 6 1.49 4.23 -0.58
CA ILE A 6 2.91 3.98 -0.79
C ILE A 6 3.06 3.08 -2.01
N GLU A 7 3.51 3.67 -3.13
CA GLU A 7 3.56 3.04 -4.45
C GLU A 7 4.58 3.75 -5.33
N ASP A 8 5.44 3.00 -5.99
CA ASP A 8 6.46 3.56 -6.89
C ASP A 8 6.07 3.57 -8.36
N HIS A 9 5.12 2.73 -8.79
CA HIS A 9 4.73 2.61 -10.20
C HIS A 9 3.79 3.75 -10.59
N PRO A 10 4.23 4.70 -11.45
CA PRO A 10 3.45 5.91 -11.72
C PRO A 10 2.07 5.67 -12.31
N LEU A 11 1.94 4.74 -13.26
CA LEU A 11 0.65 4.47 -13.90
C LEU A 11 -0.35 3.84 -12.94
N LYS A 12 0.08 2.83 -12.18
CA LYS A 12 -0.76 2.18 -11.17
C LYS A 12 -1.23 3.18 -10.13
N GLN A 13 -0.30 4.01 -9.64
CA GLN A 13 -0.60 5.06 -8.66
C GLN A 13 -1.64 6.04 -9.21
N ALA A 14 -1.45 6.54 -10.43
CA ALA A 14 -2.36 7.49 -11.04
C ALA A 14 -3.76 6.90 -11.26
N GLN A 15 -3.84 5.68 -11.76
CA GLN A 15 -5.13 5.03 -12.03
C GLN A 15 -5.92 4.78 -10.74
N ILE A 16 -5.25 4.31 -9.70
CA ILE A 16 -5.89 4.06 -8.40
C ILE A 16 -6.31 5.38 -7.75
N ASN A 17 -5.44 6.38 -7.77
CA ASN A 17 -5.75 7.71 -7.21
C ASN A 17 -6.98 8.31 -7.89
N ASN A 18 -7.01 8.32 -9.22
CA ASN A 18 -8.12 8.89 -9.97
C ASN A 18 -9.43 8.17 -9.68
N PHE A 19 -9.40 6.84 -9.65
CA PHE A 19 -10.60 6.05 -9.36
C PHE A 19 -11.12 6.30 -7.95
N VAL A 20 -10.25 6.28 -6.95
CA VAL A 20 -10.64 6.43 -5.55
C VAL A 20 -11.21 7.83 -5.28
N VAL A 21 -10.57 8.87 -5.80
CA VAL A 21 -11.04 10.25 -5.64
C VAL A 21 -12.38 10.46 -6.33
N GLU A 22 -12.58 9.85 -7.50
CA GLU A 22 -13.87 9.92 -8.22
C GLU A 22 -14.98 9.19 -7.44
N LYS A 23 -14.67 8.03 -6.89
CA LYS A 23 -15.65 7.18 -6.19
C LYS A 23 -16.01 7.69 -4.80
N PHE A 24 -15.06 8.26 -4.09
CA PHE A 24 -15.22 8.78 -2.72
C PHE A 24 -14.94 10.27 -2.73
N SER A 25 -15.97 11.08 -2.90
CA SER A 25 -15.87 12.52 -3.19
C SER A 25 -15.12 13.34 -2.15
N ASP A 26 -15.16 12.93 -0.89
CA ASP A 26 -14.45 13.63 0.21
C ASP A 26 -13.08 13.00 0.52
N CYS A 27 -12.59 12.15 -0.36
CA CYS A 27 -11.33 11.45 -0.16
C CYS A 27 -10.13 12.31 -0.54
N GLN A 28 -9.11 12.28 0.30
CA GLN A 28 -7.80 12.87 0.03
C GLN A 28 -6.75 11.77 0.05
N ILE A 29 -5.85 11.77 -0.93
CA ILE A 29 -4.78 10.80 -1.04
C ILE A 29 -3.44 11.52 -1.05
N GLU A 30 -2.56 11.12 -0.15
CA GLU A 30 -1.15 11.50 -0.15
C GLU A 30 -0.34 10.31 -0.64
N SER A 31 0.55 10.52 -1.60
CA SER A 31 1.34 9.43 -2.20
C SER A 31 2.81 9.57 -1.84
N LYS A 32 3.44 8.44 -1.51
CA LYS A 32 4.89 8.31 -1.34
C LYS A 32 5.39 7.18 -2.24
N ASN A 33 6.60 7.33 -2.77
CA ASN A 33 7.07 6.51 -3.89
C ASN A 33 8.17 5.51 -3.51
N SER A 34 8.51 5.38 -2.25
CA SER A 34 9.57 4.46 -1.81
C SER A 34 9.34 3.98 -0.38
N TYR A 35 10.11 2.95 0.00
CA TYR A 35 10.08 2.42 1.36
C TYR A 35 10.40 3.50 2.40
N ILE A 36 11.51 4.22 2.23
CA ILE A 36 11.95 5.23 3.20
C ILE A 36 10.96 6.40 3.27
N SER A 37 10.52 6.93 2.13
CA SER A 37 9.59 8.07 2.15
C SER A 37 8.24 7.68 2.77
N GLY A 38 7.75 6.48 2.46
CA GLY A 38 6.51 5.97 3.05
C GLY A 38 6.62 5.74 4.55
N LEU A 39 7.70 5.09 4.99
CA LEU A 39 7.93 4.81 6.40
C LEU A 39 8.08 6.10 7.22
N LYS A 40 8.83 7.07 6.72
CA LYS A 40 8.97 8.38 7.39
C LYS A 40 7.63 9.08 7.57
N GLU A 41 6.78 9.05 6.54
CA GLU A 41 5.45 9.65 6.61
C GLU A 41 4.59 8.96 7.68
N LEU A 42 4.60 7.63 7.72
CA LEU A 42 3.87 6.87 8.74
C LEU A 42 4.36 7.19 10.15
N ILE A 43 5.66 7.20 10.37
CA ILE A 43 6.23 7.48 11.69
C ILE A 43 5.83 8.88 12.16
N LYS A 44 5.89 9.87 11.27
CA LYS A 44 5.65 11.26 11.61
C LYS A 44 4.17 11.63 11.67
N ASN A 45 3.36 11.12 10.74
CA ASN A 45 2.02 11.63 10.47
C ASN A 45 0.93 10.56 10.40
N HIS A 46 1.14 9.35 10.93
CA HIS A 46 0.14 8.28 10.80
C HIS A 46 -1.25 8.66 11.32
N SER A 47 -1.33 9.49 12.34
CA SER A 47 -2.61 9.92 12.92
C SER A 47 -3.46 10.77 11.96
N ASN A 48 -2.85 11.30 10.88
CA ASN A 48 -3.55 12.07 9.86
C ASN A 48 -4.28 11.18 8.84
N TYR A 49 -4.05 9.88 8.85
CA TYR A 49 -4.57 8.97 7.83
C TYR A 49 -5.56 7.96 8.43
N ASP A 50 -6.63 7.71 7.70
CA ASP A 50 -7.63 6.71 8.06
C ASP A 50 -7.19 5.31 7.64
N VAL A 51 -6.47 5.21 6.51
CA VAL A 51 -6.06 3.93 5.93
C VAL A 51 -4.80 4.10 5.08
N LEU A 52 -4.00 3.04 5.03
CA LEU A 52 -2.81 2.92 4.20
C LEU A 52 -3.11 1.99 3.03
N LEU A 53 -2.84 2.44 1.79
CA LEU A 53 -2.71 1.58 0.62
C LEU A 53 -1.23 1.33 0.39
N LEU A 54 -0.84 0.08 0.19
CA LEU A 54 0.57 -0.31 0.29
C LEU A 54 0.92 -1.36 -0.75
N ASP A 55 1.88 -1.08 -1.63
CA ASP A 55 2.48 -2.11 -2.47
C ASP A 55 3.50 -2.93 -1.68
N ILE A 56 3.79 -4.12 -2.16
CA ILE A 56 4.73 -5.04 -1.50
C ILE A 56 6.17 -4.78 -1.93
N SER A 57 6.41 -4.57 -3.23
CA SER A 57 7.77 -4.41 -3.76
C SER A 57 8.00 -2.98 -4.22
N MET A 58 9.11 -2.37 -3.82
CA MET A 58 9.42 -0.99 -4.18
C MET A 58 10.89 -0.67 -3.94
N PRO A 59 11.42 0.44 -4.51
CA PRO A 59 12.78 0.87 -4.21
C PRO A 59 12.90 1.38 -2.77
N ASN A 60 14.13 1.37 -2.26
CA ASN A 60 14.42 1.84 -0.91
C ASN A 60 14.24 3.35 -0.78
N TYR A 61 14.70 4.12 -1.79
CA TYR A 61 14.60 5.58 -1.82
C TYR A 61 13.82 6.03 -3.04
N ASP A 62 13.38 7.29 -3.05
CA ASP A 62 12.72 7.87 -4.20
C ASP A 62 13.68 7.91 -5.39
N ILE A 63 13.22 7.46 -6.55
CA ILE A 63 13.97 7.52 -7.80
C ILE A 63 13.90 8.95 -8.34
N SER A 64 15.06 9.50 -8.72
CA SER A 64 15.16 10.84 -9.30
C SER A 64 16.22 10.83 -10.42
N SER A 65 16.46 12.00 -11.05
CA SER A 65 17.53 12.13 -12.05
C SER A 65 18.92 11.89 -11.45
N GLU A 66 19.08 12.03 -10.14
CA GLU A 66 20.36 11.90 -9.44
C GLU A 66 20.46 10.65 -8.59
N ASP A 67 19.34 9.94 -8.35
CA ASP A 67 19.29 8.77 -7.47
C ASP A 67 18.49 7.65 -8.14
N SER A 68 19.10 6.46 -8.23
CA SER A 68 18.46 5.27 -8.81
C SER A 68 17.42 4.61 -7.88
N GLY A 69 17.26 5.11 -6.66
CA GLY A 69 16.34 4.53 -5.68
C GLY A 69 16.99 3.57 -4.70
N GLY A 70 18.31 3.37 -4.77
CA GLY A 70 19.03 2.40 -3.94
C GLY A 70 18.65 0.97 -4.30
N ASP A 71 18.72 0.06 -3.32
CA ASP A 71 18.38 -1.34 -3.52
C ASP A 71 16.87 -1.51 -3.68
N TRP A 72 16.50 -2.41 -4.60
CA TRP A 72 15.11 -2.84 -4.73
C TRP A 72 14.73 -3.71 -3.53
N MET A 73 13.59 -3.44 -2.91
CA MET A 73 13.10 -4.19 -1.74
C MET A 73 11.89 -5.05 -2.14
N PRO A 74 12.10 -6.36 -2.35
CA PRO A 74 11.01 -7.25 -2.81
C PRO A 74 9.84 -7.37 -1.84
N LEU A 75 10.08 -7.19 -0.55
CA LEU A 75 9.06 -7.31 0.50
C LEU A 75 8.98 -6.03 1.35
N ALA A 76 9.18 -4.88 0.73
CA ALA A 76 9.12 -3.59 1.41
C ALA A 76 7.81 -3.37 2.17
N GLY A 77 6.68 -3.76 1.57
CA GLY A 77 5.37 -3.62 2.22
C GLY A 77 5.25 -4.46 3.49
N LYS A 78 5.77 -5.67 3.48
CA LYS A 78 5.83 -6.51 4.69
C LYS A 78 6.71 -5.86 5.75
N ASN A 79 7.84 -5.28 5.35
CA ASN A 79 8.74 -4.57 6.27
C ASN A 79 8.07 -3.33 6.88
N ILE A 80 7.26 -2.62 6.11
CA ILE A 80 6.47 -1.47 6.61
C ILE A 80 5.47 -1.95 7.67
N LEU A 81 4.75 -3.03 7.42
CA LEU A 81 3.81 -3.61 8.39
C LEU A 81 4.54 -4.03 9.68
N LYS A 82 5.73 -4.60 9.55
CA LYS A 82 6.56 -4.97 10.71
C LYS A 82 6.96 -3.73 11.52
N GLU A 83 7.37 -2.67 10.86
CA GLU A 83 7.71 -1.41 11.53
C GLU A 83 6.49 -0.79 12.23
N MET A 84 5.32 -0.86 11.60
CA MET A 84 4.07 -0.40 12.23
C MET A 84 3.77 -1.20 13.50
N TYR A 85 3.92 -2.51 13.44
CA TYR A 85 3.73 -3.38 14.59
C TYR A 85 4.70 -3.03 15.73
N LEU A 86 6.00 -2.90 15.41
CA LEU A 86 7.03 -2.59 16.41
C LEU A 86 6.87 -1.21 17.04
N ARG A 87 6.25 -0.27 16.34
CA ARG A 87 6.06 1.12 16.78
C ARG A 87 4.66 1.40 17.30
N ASP A 88 3.80 0.39 17.38
CA ASP A 88 2.40 0.53 17.81
C ASP A 88 1.61 1.55 16.99
N ILE A 89 1.86 1.61 15.67
CA ILE A 89 1.09 2.45 14.74
C ILE A 89 -0.20 1.71 14.41
N PRO A 90 -1.38 2.27 14.76
CA PRO A 90 -2.65 1.53 14.66
C PRO A 90 -3.32 1.59 13.28
N THR A 91 -2.77 2.32 12.32
CA THR A 91 -3.37 2.53 11.00
C THR A 91 -3.64 1.20 10.30
N LYS A 92 -4.84 1.05 9.73
CA LYS A 92 -5.19 -0.13 8.93
C LYS A 92 -4.55 -0.06 7.56
N ALA A 93 -4.17 -1.21 7.02
CA ALA A 93 -3.44 -1.30 5.75
C ALA A 93 -4.10 -2.28 4.79
N ILE A 94 -4.21 -1.86 3.55
CA ILE A 94 -4.67 -2.67 2.42
C ILE A 94 -3.50 -2.80 1.46
N VAL A 95 -3.10 -4.03 1.13
CA VAL A 95 -2.07 -4.27 0.12
C VAL A 95 -2.68 -4.16 -1.27
N VAL A 96 -2.01 -3.42 -2.16
CA VAL A 96 -2.41 -3.31 -3.57
C VAL A 96 -1.21 -3.73 -4.42
N THR A 97 -1.27 -4.91 -5.01
CA THR A 97 -0.15 -5.49 -5.75
C THR A 97 -0.56 -5.93 -7.15
N MET A 98 0.36 -5.84 -8.11
CA MET A 98 0.18 -6.38 -9.45
C MET A 98 0.94 -7.71 -9.64
N HIS A 99 1.48 -8.28 -8.57
CA HIS A 99 2.22 -9.53 -8.60
C HIS A 99 1.43 -10.67 -7.95
N GLY A 100 1.28 -11.78 -8.67
CA GLY A 100 0.66 -13.00 -8.15
C GLY A 100 1.62 -13.85 -7.32
N SER A 101 2.93 -13.63 -7.51
CA SER A 101 3.99 -14.29 -6.74
C SER A 101 5.20 -13.36 -6.62
N PHE A 102 6.06 -13.63 -5.65
CA PHE A 102 7.21 -12.81 -5.31
C PHE A 102 8.52 -13.57 -5.54
N ASP A 103 9.66 -12.88 -5.43
CA ASP A 103 10.99 -13.40 -5.78
C ASP A 103 11.35 -14.69 -5.04
N ASP A 104 10.88 -14.87 -3.81
CA ASP A 104 11.11 -16.06 -3.01
C ASP A 104 10.16 -17.21 -3.33
N GLY A 105 9.30 -17.05 -4.36
CA GLY A 105 8.30 -18.06 -4.75
C GLY A 105 6.98 -17.99 -3.96
N THR A 106 6.85 -17.11 -2.99
CA THR A 106 5.62 -16.95 -2.21
C THR A 106 4.51 -16.40 -3.10
N LYS A 107 3.34 -17.04 -3.09
CA LYS A 107 2.15 -16.55 -3.80
C LYS A 107 1.44 -15.50 -2.96
N ILE A 108 0.70 -14.59 -3.64
CA ILE A 108 -0.06 -13.54 -2.95
C ILE A 108 -1.07 -14.11 -1.94
N THR A 109 -1.68 -15.25 -2.25
CA THR A 109 -2.63 -15.90 -1.34
C THR A 109 -1.95 -16.43 -0.08
N GLU A 110 -0.73 -16.94 -0.20
CA GLU A 110 0.09 -17.36 0.95
C GLU A 110 0.53 -16.17 1.79
N LEU A 111 0.98 -15.10 1.12
CA LEU A 111 1.37 -13.85 1.79
C LEU A 111 0.19 -13.23 2.53
N ASP A 112 -0.99 -13.21 1.93
CA ASP A 112 -2.21 -12.72 2.56
C ASP A 112 -2.49 -13.44 3.89
N SER A 113 -2.42 -14.77 3.89
CA SER A 113 -2.62 -15.59 5.09
C SER A 113 -1.56 -15.28 6.17
N GLU A 114 -0.32 -15.13 5.76
CA GLU A 114 0.80 -14.79 6.64
C GLU A 114 0.61 -13.41 7.27
N LEU A 115 0.25 -12.41 6.47
CA LEU A 115 0.04 -11.04 6.95
C LEU A 115 -1.15 -10.94 7.90
N LYS A 116 -2.23 -11.66 7.63
CA LYS A 116 -3.40 -11.73 8.53
C LYS A 116 -3.03 -12.29 9.89
N LYS A 117 -2.15 -13.29 9.90
CA LYS A 117 -1.71 -13.94 11.12
C LYS A 117 -0.72 -13.08 11.91
N GLU A 118 0.28 -12.51 11.23
CA GLU A 118 1.36 -11.76 11.88
C GLU A 118 0.98 -10.32 12.22
N PHE A 119 0.13 -9.68 11.42
CA PHE A 119 -0.21 -8.27 11.54
C PHE A 119 -1.72 -8.04 11.61
N SER A 120 -2.41 -8.85 12.40
CA SER A 120 -3.87 -8.84 12.52
C SER A 120 -4.44 -7.49 12.94
N ASP A 121 -3.69 -6.68 13.68
CA ASP A 121 -4.16 -5.37 14.14
C ASP A 121 -4.12 -4.30 13.03
N ASN A 122 -3.31 -4.49 12.01
CA ASN A 122 -3.11 -3.51 10.94
C ASN A 122 -3.64 -4.01 9.59
N TYR A 123 -3.29 -5.21 9.19
CA TYR A 123 -3.57 -5.73 7.85
C TYR A 123 -5.00 -6.20 7.70
N ILE A 124 -5.72 -5.70 6.69
CA ILE A 124 -7.13 -6.05 6.47
C ILE A 124 -7.40 -6.82 5.18
N GLY A 125 -6.48 -6.83 4.23
CA GLY A 125 -6.67 -7.58 3.00
C GLY A 125 -5.83 -7.05 1.85
N TYR A 126 -5.99 -7.67 0.68
CA TYR A 126 -5.25 -7.25 -0.51
C TYR A 126 -6.17 -7.05 -1.72
N VAL A 127 -5.67 -6.24 -2.65
CA VAL A 127 -6.28 -6.04 -3.96
C VAL A 127 -5.25 -6.42 -5.02
N PHE A 128 -5.64 -7.30 -5.94
CA PHE A 128 -4.80 -7.63 -7.09
C PHE A 128 -5.11 -6.65 -8.21
N TYR A 129 -4.17 -5.72 -8.47
CA TYR A 129 -4.31 -4.73 -9.52
C TYR A 129 -3.84 -5.30 -10.85
N SER A 130 -4.62 -5.07 -11.91
CA SER A 130 -4.26 -5.44 -13.28
C SER A 130 -4.63 -4.31 -14.23
N GLN A 131 -3.79 -4.07 -15.26
CA GLN A 131 -4.10 -3.16 -16.34
C GLN A 131 -5.03 -3.80 -17.39
N LEU A 132 -5.22 -5.13 -17.32
CA LEU A 132 -5.99 -5.90 -18.31
C LEU A 132 -7.48 -5.96 -18.01
N ASN A 133 -7.88 -5.64 -16.77
CA ASN A 133 -9.29 -5.65 -16.36
C ASN A 133 -9.52 -4.64 -15.24
N GLU A 134 -10.78 -4.54 -14.79
CA GLU A 134 -11.18 -3.57 -13.76
C GLU A 134 -11.68 -4.24 -12.46
N ASP A 135 -11.40 -5.52 -12.26
CA ASP A 135 -11.87 -6.27 -11.08
C ASP A 135 -11.36 -5.65 -9.77
N TRP A 136 -10.17 -5.05 -9.81
CA TRP A 136 -9.58 -4.38 -8.65
C TRP A 136 -10.44 -3.22 -8.11
N LYS A 137 -11.24 -2.59 -8.98
CA LYS A 137 -12.09 -1.45 -8.60
C LYS A 137 -13.14 -1.85 -7.57
N ASP A 138 -13.83 -2.95 -7.81
CA ASP A 138 -14.83 -3.45 -6.88
C ASP A 138 -14.22 -3.86 -5.55
N LYS A 139 -13.07 -4.53 -5.61
CA LYS A 139 -12.38 -4.99 -4.41
C LYS A 139 -11.89 -3.84 -3.54
N ILE A 140 -11.27 -2.82 -4.15
CA ILE A 140 -10.79 -1.67 -3.39
C ILE A 140 -11.94 -0.87 -2.79
N CYS A 141 -13.05 -0.73 -3.53
CA CYS A 141 -14.27 -0.09 -3.00
C CYS A 141 -14.80 -0.84 -1.78
N GLN A 142 -14.88 -2.17 -1.87
CA GLN A 142 -15.36 -3.00 -0.77
C GLN A 142 -14.54 -2.79 0.49
N LEU A 143 -13.22 -2.76 0.37
CA LEU A 143 -12.32 -2.59 1.51
C LEU A 143 -12.33 -1.14 2.04
N LEU A 144 -12.42 -0.15 1.16
CA LEU A 144 -12.39 1.26 1.58
C LEU A 144 -13.71 1.74 2.18
N LYS A 145 -14.84 1.11 1.86
CA LYS A 145 -16.16 1.51 2.40
C LYS A 145 -16.20 1.55 3.92
N THR A 146 -15.43 0.70 4.58
CA THR A 146 -15.40 0.66 6.05
C THR A 146 -14.83 1.94 6.67
N PHE A 147 -14.12 2.76 5.88
CA PHE A 147 -13.52 4.02 6.32
C PHE A 147 -14.31 5.25 5.86
N GLU A 148 -15.35 5.04 5.09
CA GLU A 148 -16.22 6.13 4.63
C GLU A 148 -17.07 6.64 5.79
N LYS A 149 -17.10 7.96 5.93
CA LYS A 149 -17.84 8.61 7.02
C LYS A 149 -19.15 9.21 6.56
#